data_3488b96581c8f5d8c66f1f56cf386012
#
_entry.id   3488b96581c8f5d8c66f1f56cf386012
#
_cell.length_a   1.000
_cell.length_b   1.000
_cell.length_c   1.000
_cell.angle_alpha   90.00
_cell.angle_beta   90.00
_cell.angle_gamma   90.00
#
_symmetry.space_group_name_H-M   'P 1'
#
loop_
_entity.id
_entity.type
_entity.pdbx_description
1 polymer ?
#
loop_
_entity_poly.entity_id
_entity_poly.type
_entity_poly.pdbx_seq_one_letter_code
_entity_poly.pdbx_strand_id
1 'polypeptide(L)'
;MYIRLIRNKPQGNAITGRLVINGRWFCYTLERVGYQIPALCYHVAVTMSPKFKRLLPLVQNVPRRGDKAKGDKAMRQGIRFHVGTKPEHSTGCILVPNRAIEKQLTDLILKAQNEHEEIILEVIDFTPGTQYGYNTPCVRELQQHEIDARRAEQRYYELHPEECKG
;
A
#
# COMPACT_ATOMS: atom_id res chain seq x y z
N MET A 1 7.31 -7.26 -6.64
CA MET A 1 7.84 -6.36 -5.56
C MET A 1 7.00 -6.55 -4.31
N TYR A 2 7.61 -6.69 -3.17
CA TYR A 2 6.94 -6.88 -1.89
C TYR A 2 7.25 -5.72 -0.95
N ILE A 3 6.21 -5.01 -0.52
CA ILE A 3 6.29 -3.83 0.34
C ILE A 3 5.62 -4.16 1.66
N ARG A 4 6.25 -3.85 2.78
CA ARG A 4 5.68 -3.95 4.13
C ARG A 4 5.60 -2.59 4.79
N LEU A 5 4.43 -2.24 5.28
CA LEU A 5 4.22 -1.16 6.22
C LEU A 5 4.07 -1.75 7.61
N ILE A 6 5.11 -1.63 8.43
CA ILE A 6 5.14 -2.14 9.80
C ILE A 6 4.85 -0.96 10.73
N ARG A 7 3.67 -0.94 11.32
CA ARG A 7 3.21 0.13 12.20
C ARG A 7 3.79 0.00 13.60
N ASN A 8 4.13 1.12 14.21
CA ASN A 8 4.42 1.22 15.63
C ASN A 8 3.12 1.41 16.43
N LYS A 9 3.24 1.32 17.76
CA LYS A 9 2.13 1.66 18.66
C LYS A 9 1.68 3.11 18.40
N PRO A 10 0.36 3.35 18.25
CA PRO A 10 -0.15 4.71 18.11
C PRO A 10 0.24 5.62 19.27
N GLN A 11 0.58 6.87 18.97
CA GLN A 11 0.88 7.92 19.94
C GLN A 11 0.06 9.17 19.62
N GLY A 12 -0.88 9.53 20.50
CA GLY A 12 -1.82 10.60 20.23
C GLY A 12 -2.65 10.31 18.97
N ASN A 13 -2.61 11.21 17.98
CA ASN A 13 -3.29 11.06 16.69
C ASN A 13 -2.37 10.52 15.58
N ALA A 14 -1.15 10.10 15.94
CA ALA A 14 -0.14 9.64 14.99
C ALA A 14 0.14 8.14 15.10
N ILE A 15 0.28 7.49 13.95
CA ILE A 15 0.85 6.15 13.81
C ILE A 15 2.10 6.28 12.95
N THR A 16 3.26 6.16 13.58
CA THR A 16 4.51 6.03 12.85
C THR A 16 4.72 4.60 12.38
N GLY A 17 5.47 4.41 11.32
CA GLY A 17 5.77 3.09 10.80
C GLY A 17 7.11 3.04 10.08
N ARG A 18 7.42 1.85 9.61
CA ARG A 18 8.59 1.56 8.78
C ARG A 18 8.12 0.95 7.46
N LEU A 19 8.57 1.53 6.37
CA LEU A 19 8.37 0.96 5.04
C LEU A 19 9.59 0.13 4.66
N VAL A 20 9.34 -1.13 4.33
CA VAL A 20 10.36 -2.11 3.95
C VAL A 20 10.02 -2.61 2.55
N ILE A 21 10.99 -2.60 1.63
CA ILE A 21 10.82 -3.05 0.26
C ILE A 21 11.75 -4.21 -0.02
N ASN A 22 11.20 -5.36 -0.42
CA ASN A 22 11.94 -6.59 -0.69
C ASN A 22 12.95 -6.94 0.43
N GLY A 23 12.51 -6.83 1.69
CA GLY A 23 13.30 -7.14 2.88
C GLY A 23 14.30 -6.06 3.31
N ARG A 24 14.33 -4.90 2.66
CA ARG A 24 15.24 -3.80 3.01
C ARG A 24 14.46 -2.60 3.52
N TRP A 25 14.95 -2.00 4.60
CA TRP A 25 14.40 -0.74 5.10
C TRP A 25 14.46 0.35 4.02
N PHE A 26 13.37 1.08 3.85
CA PHE A 26 13.28 2.14 2.86
C PHE A 26 13.10 3.52 3.51
N CYS A 27 12.07 3.71 4.33
CA CYS A 27 11.83 4.97 5.03
C CYS A 27 10.89 4.80 6.23
N TYR A 28 10.76 5.85 7.04
CA TYR A 28 9.68 5.97 8.00
C TYR A 28 8.39 6.42 7.32
N THR A 29 7.27 6.10 7.94
CA THR A 29 5.93 6.51 7.49
C THR A 29 5.16 7.15 8.63
N LEU A 30 4.11 7.88 8.25
CA LEU A 30 3.19 8.51 9.19
C LEU A 30 1.76 8.32 8.69
N GLU A 31 0.86 7.93 9.58
CA GLU A 31 -0.57 7.83 9.32
C GLU A 31 -1.35 8.53 10.45
N ARG A 32 -2.61 8.86 10.18
CA ARG A 32 -3.49 9.47 11.17
C ARG A 32 -4.35 8.41 11.86
N VAL A 33 -4.34 8.42 13.19
CA VAL A 33 -5.21 7.55 13.99
C VAL A 33 -6.68 7.79 13.63
N GLY A 34 -7.43 6.70 13.46
CA GLY A 34 -8.82 6.76 13.06
C GLY A 34 -9.05 6.81 11.54
N TYR A 35 -8.04 7.12 10.75
CA TYR A 35 -8.13 7.23 9.28
C TYR A 35 -7.26 6.20 8.53
N GLN A 36 -6.34 5.53 9.22
CA GLN A 36 -5.45 4.54 8.62
C GLN A 36 -6.24 3.42 7.92
N ILE A 37 -5.64 2.85 6.89
CA ILE A 37 -6.22 1.70 6.19
C ILE A 37 -6.14 0.43 7.04
N PRO A 38 -7.03 -0.55 6.85
CA PRO A 38 -6.95 -1.83 7.56
C PRO A 38 -5.62 -2.55 7.34
N ALA A 39 -5.19 -3.35 8.34
CA ALA A 39 -4.02 -4.21 8.23
C ALA A 39 -4.34 -5.43 7.36
N LEU A 40 -4.18 -5.28 6.06
CA LEU A 40 -4.45 -6.26 5.02
C LEU A 40 -3.33 -6.23 3.97
N CYS A 41 -3.43 -7.11 2.98
CA CYS A 41 -2.61 -7.03 1.76
C CYS A 41 -3.37 -6.30 0.65
N TYR A 42 -2.66 -5.45 -0.07
CA TYR A 42 -3.19 -4.61 -1.14
C TYR A 42 -2.32 -4.70 -2.38
N HIS A 43 -2.93 -4.56 -3.54
CA HIS A 43 -2.19 -4.23 -4.75
C HIS A 43 -1.84 -2.74 -4.78
N VAL A 44 -0.69 -2.42 -5.37
CA VAL A 44 -0.23 -1.03 -5.55
C VAL A 44 0.10 -0.79 -7.01
N ALA A 45 -0.33 0.34 -7.53
CA ALA A 45 0.00 0.79 -8.87
C ALA A 45 0.30 2.29 -8.88
N VAL A 46 1.23 2.72 -9.72
CA VAL A 46 1.48 4.15 -9.93
C VAL A 46 0.47 4.69 -10.95
N THR A 47 -0.26 5.70 -10.54
CA THR A 47 -1.23 6.41 -11.40
C THR A 47 -1.16 7.91 -11.18
N MET A 48 -1.69 8.68 -12.14
CA MET A 48 -1.83 10.14 -11.99
C MET A 48 -2.78 10.47 -10.84
N SER A 49 -2.32 11.27 -9.89
CA SER A 49 -3.17 11.77 -8.82
C SER A 49 -3.94 13.02 -9.27
N PRO A 50 -5.26 13.00 -9.28
CA PRO A 50 -6.05 14.21 -9.62
C PRO A 50 -5.81 15.36 -8.65
N LYS A 51 -5.63 15.06 -7.37
CA LYS A 51 -5.39 16.04 -6.31
C LYS A 51 -3.99 16.67 -6.38
N PHE A 52 -2.96 15.84 -6.52
CA PHE A 52 -1.57 16.30 -6.46
C PHE A 52 -0.98 16.62 -7.83
N LYS A 53 -1.69 16.33 -8.93
CA LYS A 53 -1.28 16.58 -10.32
C LYS A 53 0.07 15.96 -10.68
N ARG A 54 0.36 14.78 -10.14
CA ARG A 54 1.58 14.02 -10.40
C ARG A 54 1.35 12.53 -10.21
N LEU A 55 2.28 11.72 -10.73
CA LEU A 55 2.30 10.28 -10.52
C LEU A 55 2.61 9.95 -9.07
N LEU A 56 1.78 9.12 -8.45
CA LEU A 56 1.93 8.65 -7.08
C LEU A 56 1.47 7.19 -6.96
N PRO A 57 2.07 6.40 -6.06
CA PRO A 57 1.58 5.06 -5.76
C PRO A 57 0.16 5.11 -5.18
N LEU A 58 -0.73 4.36 -5.80
CA LEU A 58 -2.13 4.18 -5.39
C LEU A 58 -2.28 2.82 -4.73
N VAL A 59 -2.83 2.78 -3.53
CA VAL A 59 -3.24 1.55 -2.85
C VAL A 59 -4.64 1.20 -3.33
N GLN A 60 -4.79 0.03 -3.95
CA GLN A 60 -6.02 -0.37 -4.62
C GLN A 60 -6.96 -1.13 -3.67
N ASN A 61 -8.26 -1.03 -3.92
CA ASN A 61 -9.31 -1.80 -3.25
C ASN A 61 -9.29 -1.68 -1.72
N VAL A 62 -9.03 -0.49 -1.20
CA VAL A 62 -9.06 -0.22 0.24
C VAL A 62 -10.51 -0.23 0.72
N PRO A 63 -10.90 -1.13 1.67
CA PRO A 63 -12.25 -1.18 2.18
C PRO A 63 -12.59 0.08 2.98
N ARG A 64 -13.86 0.50 2.94
CA ARG A 64 -14.37 1.54 3.84
C ARG A 64 -14.34 1.06 5.29
N ARG A 65 -14.04 1.96 6.20
CA ARG A 65 -14.18 1.72 7.62
C ARG A 65 -15.63 1.81 8.04
N GLY A 66 -16.14 0.70 8.59
CA GLY A 66 -17.06 0.70 9.72
C GLY A 66 -18.47 1.20 9.55
N ASP A 67 -18.99 1.55 8.39
CA ASP A 67 -20.43 1.77 8.24
C ASP A 67 -21.13 0.48 7.77
N LYS A 68 -21.37 -0.41 8.72
CA LYS A 68 -22.19 -1.61 8.50
C LYS A 68 -23.66 -1.27 8.15
N ALA A 69 -24.06 0.00 8.26
CA ALA A 69 -25.45 0.42 8.15
C ALA A 69 -25.93 0.69 6.72
N LYS A 70 -25.06 0.80 5.74
CA LYS A 70 -25.45 1.20 4.37
C LYS A 70 -25.01 0.24 3.28
N GLY A 71 -24.96 -1.04 3.49
CA GLY A 71 -24.88 -2.04 2.42
C GLY A 71 -23.96 -1.73 1.22
N ASP A 72 -23.16 -0.69 1.33
CA ASP A 72 -22.44 -0.10 0.22
C ASP A 72 -21.06 -0.73 0.14
N LYS A 73 -20.84 -1.48 -0.93
CA LYS A 73 -19.57 -2.08 -1.30
C LYS A 73 -18.53 -1.04 -1.75
N ALA A 74 -18.76 0.24 -1.47
CA ALA A 74 -17.90 1.30 -1.93
C ALA A 74 -16.52 1.24 -1.26
N MET A 75 -15.49 1.00 -2.06
CA MET A 75 -14.09 1.08 -1.66
C MET A 75 -13.67 2.54 -1.44
N ARG A 76 -12.70 2.75 -0.57
CA ARG A 76 -12.08 4.08 -0.41
C ARG A 76 -11.27 4.40 -1.66
N GLN A 77 -11.46 5.59 -2.19
CA GLN A 77 -10.77 6.06 -3.38
C GLN A 77 -9.58 6.95 -3.02
N GLY A 78 -8.54 6.92 -3.86
CA GLY A 78 -7.43 7.86 -3.78
C GLY A 78 -6.49 7.69 -2.59
N ILE A 79 -6.43 6.52 -1.97
CA ILE A 79 -5.44 6.21 -0.94
C ILE A 79 -4.08 6.05 -1.60
N ARG A 80 -3.14 6.91 -1.23
CA ARG A 80 -1.81 7.00 -1.86
C ARG A 80 -0.69 7.13 -0.85
N PHE A 81 0.53 6.85 -1.30
CA PHE A 81 1.73 7.34 -0.64
C PHE A 81 2.01 8.75 -1.13
N HIS A 82 2.15 9.70 -0.22
CA HIS A 82 2.56 11.06 -0.56
C HIS A 82 3.29 11.74 0.61
N VAL A 83 4.00 12.82 0.31
CA VAL A 83 4.72 13.57 1.34
C VAL A 83 3.79 14.20 2.37
N GLY A 84 4.18 14.12 3.64
CA GLY A 84 3.50 14.79 4.74
C GLY A 84 4.27 14.64 6.05
N THR A 85 4.22 15.66 6.88
CA THR A 85 4.96 15.74 8.14
C THR A 85 4.08 15.79 9.38
N LYS A 86 2.77 15.87 9.20
CA LYS A 86 1.77 15.88 10.27
C LYS A 86 0.66 14.90 9.97
N PRO A 87 0.08 14.22 10.99
CA PRO A 87 -1.03 13.29 10.79
C PRO A 87 -2.22 13.92 10.06
N GLU A 88 -2.48 15.20 10.29
CA GLU A 88 -3.58 15.96 9.69
C GLU A 88 -3.45 16.12 8.16
N HIS A 89 -2.25 15.89 7.60
CA HIS A 89 -2.04 15.87 6.16
C HIS A 89 -2.66 14.62 5.49
N SER A 90 -3.19 13.69 6.29
CA SER A 90 -3.79 12.46 5.79
C SER A 90 -5.23 12.27 6.29
N THR A 91 -6.08 11.80 5.40
CA THR A 91 -7.39 11.21 5.70
C THR A 91 -7.43 9.73 5.30
N GLY A 92 -6.27 9.07 5.36
CA GLY A 92 -6.10 7.65 5.06
C GLY A 92 -4.87 7.32 4.21
N CYS A 93 -4.28 8.31 3.55
CA CYS A 93 -3.03 8.14 2.83
C CYS A 93 -1.86 7.82 3.76
N ILE A 94 -0.87 7.14 3.22
CA ILE A 94 0.38 6.82 3.93
C ILE A 94 1.39 7.93 3.62
N LEU A 95 1.80 8.67 4.64
CA LEU A 95 2.70 9.79 4.49
C LEU A 95 4.15 9.33 4.51
N VAL A 96 4.96 9.87 3.61
CA VAL A 96 6.43 9.69 3.57
C VAL A 96 7.11 11.02 3.90
N PRO A 97 8.38 11.00 4.39
CA PRO A 97 8.96 12.16 5.07
C PRO A 97 9.26 13.36 4.18
N ASN A 98 9.54 13.16 2.90
CA ASN A 98 9.89 14.25 1.99
C ASN A 98 9.66 13.90 0.52
N ARG A 99 9.78 14.91 -0.35
CA ARG A 99 9.57 14.79 -1.80
C ARG A 99 10.58 13.87 -2.50
N ALA A 100 11.81 13.84 -2.04
CA ALA A 100 12.83 12.96 -2.61
C ALA A 100 12.48 11.48 -2.38
N ILE A 101 12.05 11.13 -1.17
CA ILE A 101 11.59 9.79 -0.81
C ILE A 101 10.29 9.43 -1.57
N GLU A 102 9.34 10.36 -1.66
CA GLU A 102 8.11 10.16 -2.44
C GLU A 102 8.42 9.83 -3.90
N LYS A 103 9.32 10.61 -4.51
CA LYS A 103 9.75 10.38 -5.90
C LYS A 103 10.46 9.05 -6.05
N GLN A 104 11.41 8.73 -5.16
CA GLN A 104 12.16 7.47 -5.19
C GLN A 104 11.22 6.26 -5.07
N LEU A 105 10.25 6.30 -4.15
CA LEU A 105 9.24 5.25 -4.02
C LEU A 105 8.40 5.11 -5.28
N THR A 106 7.94 6.23 -5.84
CA THR A 106 7.15 6.25 -7.07
C THR A 106 7.94 5.65 -8.24
N ASP A 107 9.21 6.04 -8.41
CA ASP A 107 10.06 5.55 -9.49
C ASP A 107 10.33 4.03 -9.36
N LEU A 108 10.57 3.54 -8.14
CA LEU A 108 10.78 2.10 -7.89
C LEU A 108 9.53 1.28 -8.24
N ILE A 109 8.35 1.73 -7.81
CA ILE A 109 7.09 1.03 -8.08
C ILE A 109 6.76 1.12 -9.57
N LEU A 110 6.95 2.29 -10.21
CA LEU A 110 6.71 2.46 -11.64
C LEU A 110 7.62 1.55 -12.48
N LYS A 111 8.88 1.39 -12.09
CA LYS A 111 9.79 0.45 -12.74
C LYS A 111 9.28 -0.98 -12.65
N ALA A 112 8.92 -1.43 -11.46
CA ALA A 112 8.37 -2.77 -11.25
C ALA A 112 7.06 -2.97 -12.06
N GLN A 113 6.18 -1.96 -12.08
CA GLN A 113 4.95 -1.99 -12.87
C GLN A 113 5.24 -2.10 -14.38
N ASN A 114 6.22 -1.39 -14.90
CA ASN A 114 6.63 -1.47 -16.31
C ASN A 114 7.28 -2.81 -16.67
N GLU A 115 7.87 -3.48 -15.68
CA GLU A 115 8.43 -4.84 -15.82
C GLU A 115 7.37 -5.93 -15.56
N HIS A 116 6.10 -5.55 -15.41
CA HIS A 116 4.96 -6.44 -15.14
C HIS A 116 5.11 -7.25 -13.85
N GLU A 117 5.86 -6.73 -12.87
CA GLU A 117 5.91 -7.34 -11.54
C GLU A 117 4.59 -7.09 -10.79
N GLU A 118 4.13 -8.11 -10.08
CA GLU A 118 3.11 -7.93 -9.07
C GLU A 118 3.66 -7.11 -7.91
N ILE A 119 2.92 -6.07 -7.48
CA ILE A 119 3.33 -5.17 -6.40
C ILE A 119 2.34 -5.29 -5.27
N ILE A 120 2.79 -5.88 -4.16
CA ILE A 120 1.97 -6.12 -2.97
C ILE A 120 2.45 -5.27 -1.82
N LEU A 121 1.51 -4.58 -1.18
CA LEU A 121 1.68 -3.90 0.09
C LEU A 121 1.01 -4.73 1.19
N GLU A 122 1.79 -5.26 2.12
CA GLU A 122 1.30 -5.82 3.38
C GLU A 122 1.35 -4.76 4.48
N VAL A 123 0.21 -4.51 5.10
CA VAL A 123 0.09 -3.60 6.24
C VAL A 123 -0.01 -4.42 7.53
N ILE A 124 0.91 -4.17 8.47
CA ILE A 124 1.04 -4.92 9.72
C ILE A 124 0.83 -3.96 10.89
N ASP A 125 -0.18 -4.23 11.70
CA ASP A 125 -0.44 -3.48 12.93
C ASP A 125 0.57 -3.81 14.04
N PHE A 126 0.76 -2.86 14.94
CA PHE A 126 1.54 -3.08 16.15
C PHE A 126 0.93 -4.20 16.99
N THR A 127 1.76 -5.18 17.35
CA THR A 127 1.42 -6.26 18.28
C THR A 127 2.44 -6.27 19.42
N PRO A 128 2.03 -6.07 20.68
CA PRO A 128 2.93 -6.12 21.82
C PRO A 128 3.71 -7.44 21.89
N GLY A 129 5.01 -7.36 22.14
CA GLY A 129 5.89 -8.52 22.26
C GLY A 129 6.32 -9.16 20.94
N THR A 130 5.86 -8.65 19.79
CA THR A 130 6.26 -9.13 18.47
C THR A 130 7.27 -8.17 17.85
N GLN A 131 8.42 -8.72 17.43
CA GLN A 131 9.39 -7.98 16.62
C GLN A 131 9.34 -8.52 15.19
N TYR A 132 8.99 -7.68 14.25
CA TYR A 132 9.05 -8.02 12.83
C TYR A 132 10.43 -7.67 12.28
N GLY A 133 11.20 -8.68 11.93
CA GLY A 133 12.43 -8.51 11.14
C GLY A 133 12.11 -8.08 9.71
N TYR A 134 13.05 -7.44 9.05
CA TYR A 134 12.88 -7.01 7.65
C TYR A 134 12.65 -8.19 6.70
N ASN A 135 13.23 -9.34 7.01
CA ASN A 135 13.13 -10.58 6.22
C ASN A 135 12.10 -11.56 6.77
N THR A 136 11.24 -11.16 7.72
CA THR A 136 10.20 -12.03 8.23
C THR A 136 9.30 -12.44 7.07
N PRO A 137 9.06 -13.74 6.82
CA PRO A 137 8.15 -14.18 5.77
C PRO A 137 6.77 -13.58 5.97
N CYS A 138 6.02 -13.42 4.87
CA CYS A 138 4.62 -13.01 4.95
C CYS A 138 3.87 -14.03 5.82
N VAL A 139 3.33 -13.57 6.94
CA VAL A 139 2.64 -14.43 7.91
C VAL A 139 1.26 -14.86 7.41
N ARG A 140 0.76 -14.18 6.37
CA ARG A 140 -0.53 -14.45 5.79
C ARG A 140 -0.39 -15.39 4.61
N GLU A 141 -0.89 -16.60 4.75
CA GLU A 141 -1.17 -17.45 3.60
C GLU A 141 -2.26 -16.79 2.74
N LEU A 142 -2.00 -16.71 1.43
CA LEU A 142 -3.00 -16.24 0.49
C LEU A 142 -4.20 -17.19 0.53
N GLN A 143 -5.38 -16.62 0.65
CA GLN A 143 -6.61 -17.38 0.51
C GLN A 143 -6.70 -17.97 -0.91
N GLN A 144 -7.31 -19.15 -1.05
CA GLN A 144 -7.39 -19.84 -2.34
C GLN A 144 -8.00 -18.95 -3.45
N HIS A 145 -9.03 -18.17 -3.13
CA HIS A 145 -9.64 -17.24 -4.08
C HIS A 145 -8.70 -16.11 -4.54
N GLU A 146 -7.76 -15.67 -3.69
CA GLU A 146 -6.74 -14.67 -4.06
C GLU A 146 -5.72 -15.27 -5.02
N ILE A 147 -5.33 -16.54 -4.79
CA ILE A 147 -4.44 -17.30 -5.68
C ILE A 147 -5.11 -17.49 -7.04
N ASP A 148 -6.38 -17.85 -7.04
CA ASP A 148 -7.13 -18.12 -8.28
C ASP A 148 -7.35 -16.83 -9.08
N ALA A 149 -7.63 -15.70 -8.39
CA ALA A 149 -7.75 -14.39 -9.02
C ALA A 149 -6.43 -13.96 -9.69
N ARG A 150 -5.29 -14.17 -9.01
CA ARG A 150 -3.96 -13.87 -9.58
C ARG A 150 -3.65 -14.71 -10.80
N ARG A 151 -3.95 -16.01 -10.75
CA ARG A 151 -3.76 -16.91 -11.89
C ARG A 151 -4.64 -16.52 -13.08
N ALA A 152 -5.88 -16.09 -12.81
CA ALA A 152 -6.78 -15.64 -13.87
C ALA A 152 -6.28 -14.35 -14.52
N GLU A 153 -5.80 -13.39 -13.71
CA GLU A 153 -5.23 -12.13 -14.19
C GLU A 153 -3.95 -12.38 -15.00
N GLN A 154 -3.06 -13.23 -14.51
CA GLN A 154 -1.85 -13.60 -15.23
C GLN A 154 -2.17 -14.24 -16.58
N ARG A 155 -3.11 -15.19 -16.63
CA ARG A 155 -3.57 -15.81 -17.88
C ARG A 155 -4.18 -14.79 -18.84
N TYR A 156 -4.94 -13.83 -18.32
CA TYR A 156 -5.51 -12.77 -19.14
C TYR A 156 -4.42 -11.98 -19.87
N TYR A 157 -3.38 -11.53 -19.17
CA TYR A 157 -2.26 -10.80 -19.76
C TYR A 157 -1.38 -11.65 -20.68
N GLU A 158 -1.24 -12.94 -20.41
CA GLU A 158 -0.56 -13.88 -21.32
C GLU A 158 -1.32 -14.01 -22.66
N LEU A 159 -2.65 -13.93 -22.62
CA LEU A 159 -3.50 -14.01 -23.82
C LEU A 159 -3.68 -12.66 -24.54
N HIS A 160 -3.44 -11.55 -23.83
CA HIS A 160 -3.62 -10.17 -24.32
C HIS A 160 -2.33 -9.34 -24.12
N PRO A 161 -1.19 -9.76 -24.72
CA PRO A 161 0.08 -9.07 -24.52
C PRO A 161 0.09 -7.63 -25.06
N GLU A 162 -0.83 -7.28 -25.95
CA GLU A 162 -1.03 -5.92 -26.47
C GLU A 162 -1.54 -4.95 -25.39
N GLU A 163 -2.28 -5.41 -24.39
CA GLU A 163 -2.79 -4.58 -23.31
C GLU A 163 -1.72 -4.28 -22.24
N CYS A 164 -0.63 -5.05 -22.23
CA CYS A 164 0.52 -4.83 -21.34
C CYS A 164 1.43 -3.68 -21.80
N LYS A 165 1.21 -3.09 -22.95
CA LYS A 165 2.08 -2.05 -23.54
C LYS A 165 1.58 -0.62 -23.30
N GLY A 166 0.65 -0.47 -22.38
CA GLY A 166 0.13 0.84 -21.95
C GLY A 166 1.03 1.54 -20.93
#